data_8888da5be654f7a731671947bf45b8ab
#
_entry.id   8888da5be654f7a731671947bf45b8ab
#
_cell.length_a   1.000
_cell.length_b   1.000
_cell.length_c   1.000
_cell.angle_alpha   90.00
_cell.angle_beta   90.00
_cell.angle_gamma   90.00
#
_symmetry.space_group_name_H-M   'P 1'
#
loop_
_entity.id
_entity.type
_entity.pdbx_description
1 polymer ?
#
loop_
_entity_poly.entity_id
_entity_poly.type
_entity_poly.pdbx_seq_one_letter_code
_entity_poly.pdbx_strand_id
1 'polypeptide(L)'
;MSLRLKFNLVLAGVLLLAVLGAGAYVHRFLQQSAIEEVQHNSQIMMHAAMAIRDYTTELVKPHLDVTLAEKFLPQTVPAYAATETLRRLQNRFPGYEYKEAVLNPTNLRDRANEWEERIISDFREGRADLKKEVTGEVGEGMHRAMYVARPITIKQPQCMACHSTPAVAPPTMLKVYGDKNGFGWGMNETVGIQVVKVPMYFPLEKARQTFNTVMTALIGSFVLLFVVLNLSLSSLVIEPMARLNRKLEDLATKDFLTDLVNRRRFFERLEADMAETRVKKSQLSVVMFDIDFFKRINDTF
;
A
#
# COMPACT_ATOMS: atom_id res chain seq x y z
N MET A 1 -25.61 -8.26 -32.37
CA MET A 1 -24.57 -8.59 -31.40
C MET A 1 -24.87 -9.96 -30.79
N SER A 2 -23.96 -10.92 -30.89
CA SER A 2 -24.21 -12.28 -30.39
C SER A 2 -24.31 -12.30 -28.85
N LEU A 3 -25.05 -13.28 -28.31
CA LEU A 3 -25.19 -13.46 -26.85
C LEU A 3 -23.83 -13.59 -26.16
N ARG A 4 -22.91 -14.32 -26.78
CA ARG A 4 -21.53 -14.50 -26.29
C ARG A 4 -20.78 -13.17 -26.15
N LEU A 5 -20.93 -12.27 -27.14
CA LEU A 5 -20.27 -10.97 -27.09
C LEU A 5 -20.85 -10.07 -26.00
N LYS A 6 -22.17 -10.06 -25.81
CA LYS A 6 -22.83 -9.32 -24.72
C LYS A 6 -22.36 -9.82 -23.36
N PHE A 7 -22.33 -11.14 -23.14
CA PHE A 7 -21.86 -11.75 -21.90
C PHE A 7 -20.40 -11.37 -21.61
N ASN A 8 -19.52 -11.50 -22.59
CA ASN A 8 -18.10 -11.21 -22.42
C ASN A 8 -17.84 -9.72 -22.10
N LEU A 9 -18.57 -8.81 -22.73
CA LEU A 9 -18.44 -7.38 -22.44
C LEU A 9 -18.88 -7.04 -21.01
N VAL A 10 -20.00 -7.60 -20.56
CA VAL A 10 -20.49 -7.40 -19.19
C VAL A 10 -19.51 -8.00 -18.19
N LEU A 11 -19.08 -9.26 -18.42
CA LEU A 11 -18.13 -9.93 -17.55
C LEU A 11 -16.80 -9.18 -17.45
N ALA A 12 -16.23 -8.79 -18.60
CA ALA A 12 -14.99 -8.02 -18.63
C ALA A 12 -15.13 -6.66 -17.92
N GLY A 13 -16.26 -5.98 -18.08
CA GLY A 13 -16.56 -4.72 -17.40
C GLY A 13 -16.62 -4.89 -15.87
N VAL A 14 -17.31 -5.91 -15.40
CA VAL A 14 -17.40 -6.22 -13.95
C VAL A 14 -16.02 -6.56 -13.37
N LEU A 15 -15.25 -7.43 -14.05
CA LEU A 15 -13.91 -7.81 -13.60
C LEU A 15 -12.96 -6.60 -13.58
N LEU A 16 -13.04 -5.73 -14.61
CA LEU A 16 -12.23 -4.51 -14.65
C LEU A 16 -12.55 -3.58 -13.49
N LEU A 17 -13.83 -3.34 -13.21
CA LEU A 17 -14.24 -2.50 -12.06
C LEU A 17 -13.78 -3.11 -10.74
N ALA A 18 -13.84 -4.44 -10.59
CA ALA A 18 -13.35 -5.13 -9.40
C ALA A 18 -11.83 -4.96 -9.23
N VAL A 19 -11.04 -5.08 -10.31
CA VAL A 19 -9.58 -4.85 -10.28
C VAL A 19 -9.25 -3.41 -9.88
N LEU A 20 -9.93 -2.44 -10.48
CA LEU A 20 -9.70 -1.02 -10.18
C LEU A 20 -10.06 -0.69 -8.72
N GLY A 21 -11.22 -1.15 -8.25
CA GLY A 21 -11.68 -0.93 -6.88
C GLY A 21 -10.76 -1.60 -5.85
N ALA A 22 -10.45 -2.88 -6.04
CA ALA A 22 -9.53 -3.61 -5.19
C ALA A 22 -8.12 -3.00 -5.20
N GLY A 23 -7.62 -2.61 -6.38
CA GLY A 23 -6.33 -1.97 -6.53
C GLY A 23 -6.23 -0.66 -5.77
N ALA A 24 -7.23 0.22 -5.89
CA ALA A 24 -7.28 1.48 -5.16
C ALA A 24 -7.33 1.27 -3.63
N TYR A 25 -8.12 0.30 -3.17
CA TYR A 25 -8.21 -0.04 -1.75
C TYR A 25 -6.90 -0.61 -1.21
N VAL A 26 -6.33 -1.63 -1.86
CA VAL A 26 -5.09 -2.29 -1.44
C VAL A 26 -3.91 -1.30 -1.45
N HIS A 27 -3.82 -0.44 -2.46
CA HIS A 27 -2.79 0.59 -2.53
C HIS A 27 -2.83 1.53 -1.33
N ARG A 28 -4.00 2.09 -1.01
CA ARG A 28 -4.18 2.97 0.14
C ARG A 28 -3.90 2.26 1.45
N PHE A 29 -4.41 1.06 1.61
CA PHE A 29 -4.23 0.26 2.83
C PHE A 29 -2.75 -0.04 3.10
N LEU A 30 -2.00 -0.51 2.09
CA LEU A 30 -0.59 -0.84 2.25
C LEU A 30 0.27 0.40 2.51
N GLN A 31 -0.03 1.53 1.86
CA GLN A 31 0.69 2.79 2.14
C GLN A 31 0.43 3.29 3.56
N GLN A 32 -0.81 3.26 3.99
CA GLN A 32 -1.18 3.65 5.34
C GLN A 32 -0.48 2.76 6.39
N SER A 33 -0.54 1.44 6.20
CA SER A 33 0.12 0.49 7.09
C SER A 33 1.64 0.69 7.15
N ALA A 34 2.28 1.03 6.03
CA ALA A 34 3.71 1.34 6.01
C ALA A 34 4.05 2.61 6.82
N ILE A 35 3.22 3.65 6.73
CA ILE A 35 3.39 4.88 7.51
C ILE A 35 3.20 4.62 9.01
N GLU A 36 2.16 3.85 9.36
CA GLU A 36 1.87 3.47 10.76
C GLU A 36 3.02 2.62 11.36
N GLU A 37 3.60 1.69 10.59
CA GLU A 37 4.77 0.92 10.99
C GLU A 37 5.97 1.83 11.28
N VAL A 38 6.26 2.81 10.41
CA VAL A 38 7.35 3.78 10.62
C VAL A 38 7.09 4.63 11.87
N GLN A 39 5.86 5.10 12.06
CA GLN A 39 5.49 5.89 13.23
C GLN A 39 5.66 5.07 14.52
N HIS A 40 5.21 3.84 14.55
CA HIS A 40 5.37 2.95 15.69
C HIS A 40 6.84 2.70 16.02
N ASN A 41 7.67 2.42 15.03
CA ASN A 41 9.11 2.24 15.19
C ASN A 41 9.80 3.51 15.73
N SER A 42 9.35 4.68 15.28
CA SER A 42 9.86 5.96 15.76
C SER A 42 9.55 6.18 17.26
N GLN A 43 8.33 5.82 17.68
CA GLN A 43 7.92 5.90 19.10
C GLN A 43 8.71 4.91 19.96
N ILE A 44 8.87 3.66 19.51
CA ILE A 44 9.69 2.66 20.21
C ILE A 44 11.11 3.21 20.43
N MET A 45 11.71 3.78 19.39
CA MET A 45 13.07 4.32 19.48
C MET A 45 13.15 5.54 20.42
N MET A 46 12.15 6.42 20.40
CA MET A 46 12.05 7.54 21.34
C MET A 46 11.94 7.05 22.80
N HIS A 47 11.06 6.09 23.05
CA HIS A 47 10.92 5.52 24.41
C HIS A 47 12.17 4.76 24.86
N ALA A 48 12.87 4.06 23.94
CA ALA A 48 14.15 3.44 24.24
C ALA A 48 15.21 4.48 24.64
N ALA A 49 15.26 5.62 23.92
CA ALA A 49 16.15 6.72 24.29
C ALA A 49 15.84 7.26 25.69
N MET A 50 14.56 7.44 26.02
CA MET A 50 14.12 7.89 27.35
C MET A 50 14.51 6.87 28.44
N ALA A 51 14.27 5.59 28.21
CA ALA A 51 14.64 4.54 29.15
C ALA A 51 16.16 4.51 29.43
N ILE A 52 17.00 4.73 28.41
CA ILE A 52 18.47 4.86 28.60
C ILE A 52 18.80 6.08 29.44
N ARG A 53 18.12 7.21 29.24
CA ARG A 53 18.31 8.43 30.03
C ARG A 53 17.94 8.23 31.49
N ASP A 54 16.77 7.64 31.73
CA ASP A 54 16.26 7.37 33.08
C ASP A 54 17.19 6.40 33.80
N TYR A 55 17.57 5.29 33.17
CA TYR A 55 18.59 4.35 33.72
C TYR A 55 19.90 5.04 34.06
N THR A 56 20.39 5.91 33.20
CA THR A 56 21.65 6.63 33.45
C THR A 56 21.52 7.60 34.61
N THR A 57 20.38 8.30 34.70
CA THR A 57 20.15 9.27 35.80
C THR A 57 19.95 8.60 37.15
N GLU A 58 19.15 7.55 37.17
CA GLU A 58 18.66 6.96 38.41
C GLU A 58 19.61 5.87 38.98
N LEU A 59 20.23 5.10 38.07
CA LEU A 59 21.00 3.92 38.47
C LEU A 59 22.51 4.02 38.22
N VAL A 60 22.97 4.76 37.21
CA VAL A 60 24.39 4.85 36.87
C VAL A 60 25.07 6.02 37.60
N LYS A 61 24.49 7.23 37.41
CA LYS A 61 25.10 8.47 37.88
C LYS A 61 25.35 8.49 39.41
N PRO A 62 24.42 8.07 40.31
CA PRO A 62 24.59 8.12 41.74
C PRO A 62 25.77 7.28 42.25
N HIS A 63 26.10 6.17 41.58
CA HIS A 63 27.22 5.32 41.94
C HIS A 63 28.59 5.88 41.55
N LEU A 64 28.63 6.93 40.71
CA LEU A 64 29.86 7.51 40.18
C LEU A 64 30.13 8.94 40.68
N ASP A 65 29.30 9.48 41.57
CA ASP A 65 29.39 10.87 42.03
C ASP A 65 30.76 11.22 42.62
N VAL A 66 31.39 10.31 43.39
CA VAL A 66 32.73 10.51 43.92
C VAL A 66 33.77 10.61 42.80
N THR A 67 33.69 9.74 41.81
CA THR A 67 34.62 9.75 40.68
C THR A 67 34.45 10.99 39.80
N LEU A 68 33.21 11.52 39.69
CA LEU A 68 32.89 12.71 38.91
C LEU A 68 33.47 14.00 39.47
N ALA A 69 33.73 14.04 40.77
CA ALA A 69 34.45 15.14 41.42
C ALA A 69 35.91 15.27 40.91
N GLU A 70 36.54 14.12 40.63
CA GLU A 70 37.93 14.05 40.16
C GLU A 70 38.07 14.08 38.64
N LYS A 71 37.12 13.39 37.94
CA LYS A 71 37.16 13.24 36.50
C LYS A 71 35.76 13.28 35.89
N PHE A 72 35.52 14.15 34.90
CA PHE A 72 34.27 14.16 34.14
C PHE A 72 34.15 12.95 33.22
N LEU A 73 33.07 12.20 33.37
CA LEU A 73 32.72 11.03 32.55
C LEU A 73 31.48 11.32 31.71
N PRO A 74 31.61 11.61 30.41
CA PRO A 74 30.47 11.90 29.55
C PRO A 74 29.38 10.82 29.58
N GLN A 75 29.77 9.56 29.82
CA GLN A 75 28.87 8.38 29.89
C GLN A 75 27.83 8.49 31.01
N THR A 76 28.04 9.33 32.01
CA THR A 76 27.09 9.59 33.10
C THR A 76 26.11 10.68 32.80
N VAL A 77 26.27 11.35 31.64
CA VAL A 77 25.30 12.34 31.14
C VAL A 77 24.22 11.61 30.38
N PRO A 78 22.94 11.69 30.80
CA PRO A 78 21.84 10.94 30.20
C PRO A 78 21.69 11.17 28.66
N ALA A 79 21.86 12.41 28.24
CA ALA A 79 21.86 12.80 26.81
C ALA A 79 22.97 12.10 26.03
N TYR A 80 24.18 12.08 26.58
CA TYR A 80 25.33 11.41 25.98
C TYR A 80 25.12 9.89 25.90
N ALA A 81 24.65 9.29 26.98
CA ALA A 81 24.40 7.84 27.04
C ALA A 81 23.37 7.38 26.01
N ALA A 82 22.24 8.08 25.89
CA ALA A 82 21.21 7.78 24.90
C ALA A 82 21.76 7.95 23.47
N THR A 83 22.42 9.06 23.18
CA THR A 83 22.97 9.34 21.84
C THR A 83 24.03 8.30 21.45
N GLU A 84 24.97 7.95 22.36
CA GLU A 84 26.00 6.96 22.05
C GLU A 84 25.45 5.54 21.89
N THR A 85 24.45 5.17 22.67
CA THR A 85 23.81 3.85 22.55
C THR A 85 23.07 3.73 21.23
N LEU A 86 22.27 4.72 20.87
CA LEU A 86 21.51 4.69 19.63
C LEU A 86 22.38 4.91 18.39
N ARG A 87 23.50 5.62 18.49
CA ARG A 87 24.49 5.68 17.42
C ARG A 87 25.07 4.30 17.08
N ARG A 88 25.23 3.42 18.06
CA ARG A 88 25.64 2.03 17.81
C ARG A 88 24.55 1.22 17.11
N LEU A 89 23.28 1.51 17.38
CA LEU A 89 22.15 0.95 16.61
C LEU A 89 22.20 1.42 15.16
N GLN A 90 22.45 2.70 14.92
CA GLN A 90 22.57 3.30 13.57
C GLN A 90 23.63 2.59 12.70
N ASN A 91 24.74 2.14 13.29
CA ASN A 91 25.77 1.38 12.57
C ASN A 91 25.23 0.04 11.99
N ARG A 92 24.20 -0.54 12.61
CA ARG A 92 23.55 -1.79 12.16
C ARG A 92 22.32 -1.52 11.30
N PHE A 93 21.64 -0.41 11.53
CA PHE A 93 20.44 0.03 10.84
C PHE A 93 20.62 1.45 10.28
N PRO A 94 21.31 1.59 9.14
CA PRO A 94 21.54 2.90 8.53
C PRO A 94 20.23 3.64 8.26
N GLY A 95 20.20 4.93 8.59
CA GLY A 95 19.03 5.78 8.44
C GLY A 95 18.16 5.93 9.69
N TYR A 96 18.32 5.04 10.70
CA TYR A 96 17.74 5.24 12.04
C TYR A 96 18.64 6.16 12.82
N GLU A 97 18.16 7.34 13.19
CA GLU A 97 18.96 8.35 13.87
C GLU A 97 18.26 8.82 15.13
N TYR A 98 19.05 9.02 16.20
CA TYR A 98 18.64 9.75 17.39
C TYR A 98 19.62 10.89 17.64
N LYS A 99 19.08 12.07 17.96
CA LYS A 99 19.88 13.24 18.29
C LYS A 99 19.16 14.08 19.34
N GLU A 100 19.93 14.66 20.24
CA GLU A 100 19.46 15.73 21.12
C GLU A 100 19.91 17.06 20.51
N ALA A 101 19.13 17.57 19.55
CA ALA A 101 19.45 18.78 18.82
C ALA A 101 19.20 20.02 19.68
N VAL A 102 20.24 20.81 19.90
CA VAL A 102 20.22 21.98 20.77
C VAL A 102 20.79 23.20 20.03
N LEU A 103 20.22 24.38 20.28
CA LEU A 103 20.69 25.62 19.63
C LEU A 103 22.13 25.98 20.03
N ASN A 104 22.44 25.86 21.30
CA ASN A 104 23.78 26.07 21.84
C ASN A 104 24.21 24.84 22.68
N PRO A 105 24.64 23.72 22.05
CA PRO A 105 24.98 22.50 22.76
C PRO A 105 26.37 22.55 23.32
N THR A 106 26.61 21.88 24.47
CA THR A 106 27.94 21.62 25.04
C THR A 106 28.83 20.83 24.10
N ASN A 107 28.27 19.78 23.46
CA ASN A 107 28.93 19.02 22.41
C ASN A 107 28.44 19.52 21.04
N LEU A 108 29.32 20.07 20.23
CA LEU A 108 28.99 20.67 18.92
C LEU A 108 28.37 19.71 17.92
N ARG A 109 28.55 18.39 18.09
CA ARG A 109 27.87 17.38 17.26
C ARG A 109 26.34 17.45 17.38
N ASP A 110 25.84 17.93 18.53
CA ASP A 110 24.43 18.01 18.88
C ASP A 110 23.81 19.37 18.48
N ARG A 111 24.56 20.21 17.74
CA ARG A 111 24.02 21.48 17.22
C ARG A 111 22.86 21.21 16.27
N ALA A 112 21.76 21.93 16.50
CA ALA A 112 20.60 21.89 15.64
C ALA A 112 20.95 22.38 14.22
N ASN A 113 20.38 21.70 13.23
CA ASN A 113 20.38 22.16 11.84
C ASN A 113 19.10 22.96 11.53
N GLU A 114 18.97 23.51 10.33
CA GLU A 114 17.88 24.42 9.97
C GLU A 114 16.46 23.87 10.20
N TRP A 115 16.20 22.61 9.91
CA TRP A 115 14.86 22.04 10.13
C TRP A 115 14.62 21.71 11.61
N GLU A 116 15.65 21.30 12.36
CA GLU A 116 15.59 21.10 13.81
C GLU A 116 15.39 22.43 14.55
N GLU A 117 16.07 23.52 14.11
CA GLU A 117 15.88 24.87 14.64
C GLU A 117 14.46 25.37 14.46
N ARG A 118 13.83 25.09 13.30
CA ARG A 118 12.41 25.43 13.07
C ARG A 118 11.48 24.76 14.08
N ILE A 119 11.68 23.46 14.36
CA ILE A 119 10.88 22.74 15.34
C ILE A 119 11.11 23.29 16.76
N ILE A 120 12.37 23.62 17.12
CA ILE A 120 12.69 24.24 18.41
C ILE A 120 11.97 25.60 18.53
N SER A 121 11.96 26.40 17.47
CA SER A 121 11.27 27.69 17.42
C SER A 121 9.75 27.52 17.60
N ASP A 122 9.14 26.52 16.94
CA ASP A 122 7.71 26.21 17.09
C ASP A 122 7.33 25.88 18.55
N PHE A 123 8.18 25.14 19.27
CA PHE A 123 7.98 24.91 20.68
C PHE A 123 8.17 26.16 21.54
N ARG A 124 9.18 26.98 21.26
CA ARG A 124 9.45 28.22 21.98
C ARG A 124 8.37 29.29 21.83
N GLU A 125 7.80 29.37 20.63
CA GLU A 125 6.78 30.36 20.30
C GLU A 125 5.35 29.88 20.59
N GLY A 126 5.21 28.66 21.14
CA GLY A 126 3.89 28.08 21.48
C GLY A 126 3.08 27.63 20.27
N ARG A 127 3.68 27.53 19.08
CA ARG A 127 3.06 26.92 17.90
C ARG A 127 2.93 25.41 18.03
N ALA A 128 3.79 24.78 18.82
CA ALA A 128 3.72 23.37 19.18
C ALA A 128 3.50 23.20 20.70
N ASP A 129 2.69 22.20 21.06
CA ASP A 129 2.39 21.87 22.47
C ASP A 129 3.60 21.21 23.15
N LEU A 130 4.13 21.85 24.19
CA LEU A 130 5.28 21.35 24.96
C LEU A 130 5.03 19.99 25.66
N LYS A 131 3.79 19.53 25.72
CA LYS A 131 3.42 18.24 26.33
C LYS A 131 3.27 17.12 25.30
N LYS A 132 3.31 17.46 24.00
CA LYS A 132 3.09 16.50 22.91
C LYS A 132 4.35 16.34 22.06
N GLU A 133 4.42 15.19 21.42
CA GLU A 133 5.41 14.93 20.37
C GLU A 133 4.94 15.57 19.07
N VAL A 134 5.87 16.12 18.31
CA VAL A 134 5.65 16.59 16.94
C VAL A 134 6.19 15.56 15.99
N THR A 135 5.37 15.15 15.02
CA THR A 135 5.75 14.22 13.97
C THR A 135 5.72 14.91 12.63
N GLY A 136 6.60 14.50 11.73
CA GLY A 136 6.62 15.02 10.38
C GLY A 136 7.59 14.24 9.51
N GLU A 137 7.81 14.74 8.31
CA GLU A 137 8.70 14.12 7.35
C GLU A 137 9.85 15.07 6.98
N VAL A 138 11.01 14.49 6.69
CA VAL A 138 12.21 15.22 6.29
C VAL A 138 12.95 14.43 5.21
N GLY A 139 13.64 15.15 4.31
CA GLY A 139 14.36 14.57 3.18
C GLY A 139 13.43 14.19 2.03
N GLU A 140 14.03 13.71 0.94
CA GLU A 140 13.34 13.34 -0.29
C GLU A 140 13.86 11.99 -0.84
N GLY A 141 13.04 11.34 -1.65
CA GLY A 141 13.41 10.09 -2.33
C GLY A 141 13.83 8.98 -1.36
N MET A 142 15.01 8.43 -1.56
CA MET A 142 15.57 7.38 -0.69
C MET A 142 15.96 7.88 0.70
N HIS A 143 16.13 9.19 0.87
CA HIS A 143 16.47 9.83 2.15
C HIS A 143 15.24 10.34 2.89
N ARG A 144 14.04 10.10 2.38
CA ARG A 144 12.78 10.45 3.06
C ARG A 144 12.66 9.66 4.36
N ALA A 145 12.52 10.39 5.45
CA ALA A 145 12.41 9.84 6.79
C ALA A 145 11.27 10.52 7.55
N MET A 146 10.60 9.76 8.38
CA MET A 146 9.70 10.29 9.40
C MET A 146 10.53 10.68 10.62
N TYR A 147 10.20 11.83 11.22
CA TYR A 147 10.74 12.21 12.51
C TYR A 147 9.67 12.29 13.59
N VAL A 148 10.09 12.02 14.81
CA VAL A 148 9.37 12.31 16.05
C VAL A 148 10.27 13.19 16.92
N ALA A 149 9.75 14.34 17.32
CA ALA A 149 10.50 15.31 18.11
C ALA A 149 9.78 15.66 19.42
N ARG A 150 10.53 15.76 20.52
CA ARG A 150 10.08 16.20 21.85
C ARG A 150 10.90 17.39 22.31
N PRO A 151 10.31 18.39 22.99
CA PRO A 151 11.08 19.52 23.50
C PRO A 151 11.98 19.12 24.66
N ILE A 152 13.19 19.66 24.68
CA ILE A 152 14.08 19.64 25.81
C ILE A 152 13.90 20.96 26.57
N THR A 153 13.04 20.92 27.60
CA THR A 153 12.79 22.07 28.48
C THR A 153 13.50 21.88 29.81
N ILE A 154 14.20 22.87 30.26
CA ILE A 154 14.96 22.88 31.50
C ILE A 154 14.01 23.00 32.70
N LYS A 155 13.64 21.88 33.30
CA LYS A 155 12.69 21.81 34.43
C LYS A 155 13.36 21.50 35.76
N GLN A 156 14.58 20.97 35.72
CA GLN A 156 15.31 20.52 36.91
C GLN A 156 16.45 21.46 37.24
N PRO A 157 16.56 21.94 38.49
CA PRO A 157 17.67 22.81 38.91
C PRO A 157 19.06 22.20 38.69
N GLN A 158 19.17 20.87 38.72
CA GLN A 158 20.41 20.15 38.48
C GLN A 158 21.03 20.42 37.11
N CYS A 159 20.20 20.76 36.10
CA CYS A 159 20.71 21.14 34.77
C CYS A 159 21.54 22.42 34.85
N MET A 160 21.15 23.34 35.73
CA MET A 160 21.81 24.64 35.91
C MET A 160 23.20 24.53 36.51
N ALA A 161 23.51 23.43 37.23
CA ALA A 161 24.84 23.20 37.77
C ALA A 161 25.94 23.07 36.71
N CYS A 162 25.54 22.69 35.46
CA CYS A 162 26.46 22.53 34.34
C CYS A 162 26.21 23.55 33.20
N HIS A 163 25.00 24.12 33.09
CA HIS A 163 24.60 24.88 31.93
C HIS A 163 24.24 26.34 32.18
N SER A 164 24.32 26.83 33.44
CA SER A 164 24.06 28.26 33.75
C SER A 164 25.18 29.15 33.24
N THR A 165 26.35 29.07 33.82
CA THR A 165 27.54 29.81 33.44
C THR A 165 28.81 28.98 33.54
N PRO A 166 29.88 29.30 32.80
CA PRO A 166 31.15 28.59 32.93
C PRO A 166 31.76 28.64 34.35
N ALA A 167 31.49 29.70 35.12
CA ALA A 167 32.00 29.82 36.47
C ALA A 167 31.37 28.84 37.45
N VAL A 168 30.17 28.39 37.22
CA VAL A 168 29.43 27.40 38.05
C VAL A 168 29.68 25.99 37.61
N ALA A 169 30.00 25.78 36.34
CA ALA A 169 30.19 24.46 35.75
C ALA A 169 31.38 23.71 36.36
N PRO A 170 31.33 22.37 36.53
CA PRO A 170 32.42 21.57 37.03
C PRO A 170 33.70 21.81 36.21
N PRO A 171 34.85 22.11 36.87
CA PRO A 171 36.12 22.30 36.16
C PRO A 171 36.55 21.09 35.35
N THR A 172 36.16 19.88 35.78
CA THR A 172 36.42 18.63 35.05
C THR A 172 35.64 18.55 33.72
N MET A 173 34.42 19.13 33.65
CA MET A 173 33.63 19.24 32.43
C MET A 173 34.25 20.27 31.47
N LEU A 174 34.67 21.43 31.99
CA LEU A 174 35.30 22.48 31.18
C LEU A 174 36.61 22.00 30.51
N LYS A 175 37.36 21.10 31.17
CA LYS A 175 38.55 20.48 30.55
C LYS A 175 38.22 19.63 29.31
N VAL A 176 37.01 19.08 29.23
CA VAL A 176 36.59 18.20 28.13
C VAL A 176 35.93 19.00 27.01
N TYR A 177 35.05 19.95 27.36
CA TYR A 177 34.19 20.64 26.37
C TYR A 177 34.49 22.15 26.18
N GLY A 178 35.35 22.71 27.03
CA GLY A 178 35.62 24.14 27.02
C GLY A 178 34.52 24.96 27.70
N ASP A 179 34.61 26.26 27.59
CA ASP A 179 33.78 27.27 28.26
C ASP A 179 32.94 28.12 27.33
N LYS A 180 32.93 27.80 26.01
CA LYS A 180 32.29 28.63 24.99
C LYS A 180 30.84 28.25 24.69
N ASN A 181 30.46 26.98 24.83
CA ASN A 181 29.18 26.46 24.38
C ASN A 181 28.46 25.67 25.46
N GLY A 182 27.14 25.65 25.42
CA GLY A 182 26.29 24.89 26.33
C GLY A 182 25.99 25.63 27.63
N PHE A 183 26.10 26.96 27.62
CA PHE A 183 25.85 27.84 28.76
C PHE A 183 24.77 28.90 28.47
N GLY A 184 24.31 29.59 29.52
CA GLY A 184 23.28 30.63 29.40
C GLY A 184 21.86 30.06 29.32
N TRP A 185 21.64 28.80 29.70
CA TRP A 185 20.29 28.24 29.71
C TRP A 185 19.50 28.77 30.90
N GLY A 186 18.18 28.93 30.71
CA GLY A 186 17.24 29.38 31.74
C GLY A 186 16.30 28.30 32.22
N MET A 187 15.81 28.44 33.44
CA MET A 187 14.73 27.57 33.95
C MET A 187 13.46 27.76 33.12
N ASN A 188 12.78 26.68 32.81
CA ASN A 188 11.61 26.58 31.93
C ASN A 188 11.88 27.00 30.47
N GLU A 189 13.13 27.20 30.08
CA GLU A 189 13.49 27.44 28.69
C GLU A 189 13.52 26.12 27.91
N THR A 190 12.99 26.12 26.69
CA THR A 190 13.18 25.05 25.71
C THR A 190 14.48 25.30 24.94
N VAL A 191 15.50 24.53 25.21
CA VAL A 191 16.85 24.70 24.65
C VAL A 191 17.10 23.90 23.40
N GLY A 192 16.28 22.89 23.17
CA GLY A 192 16.44 21.97 22.06
C GLY A 192 15.29 20.97 21.94
N ILE A 193 15.53 19.93 21.17
CA ILE A 193 14.61 18.81 20.95
C ILE A 193 15.37 17.46 21.03
N GLN A 194 14.71 16.45 21.56
CA GLN A 194 15.04 15.05 21.28
C GLN A 194 14.37 14.67 19.98
N VAL A 195 15.12 14.21 19.02
CA VAL A 195 14.58 13.84 17.71
C VAL A 195 15.04 12.44 17.30
N VAL A 196 14.07 11.66 16.85
CA VAL A 196 14.26 10.35 16.22
C VAL A 196 13.92 10.50 14.75
N LYS A 197 14.75 9.94 13.86
CA LYS A 197 14.44 9.78 12.43
C LYS A 197 14.41 8.30 12.09
N VAL A 198 13.39 7.90 11.34
CA VAL A 198 13.22 6.53 10.84
C VAL A 198 13.01 6.57 9.33
N PRO A 199 13.80 5.81 8.54
CA PRO A 199 13.70 5.85 7.10
C PRO A 199 12.37 5.27 6.62
N MET A 200 11.72 5.95 5.67
CA MET A 200 10.45 5.52 5.07
C MET A 200 10.66 4.64 3.83
N TYR A 201 11.86 4.65 3.25
CA TYR A 201 12.10 3.96 1.98
C TYR A 201 11.78 2.46 2.04
N PHE A 202 12.30 1.73 3.01
CA PHE A 202 12.12 0.27 3.08
C PHE A 202 10.66 -0.16 3.29
N PRO A 203 9.89 0.42 4.26
CA PRO A 203 8.48 0.08 4.42
C PRO A 203 7.63 0.43 3.20
N LEU A 204 7.87 1.58 2.57
CA LEU A 204 7.14 1.99 1.36
C LEU A 204 7.48 1.10 0.15
N GLU A 205 8.74 0.73 -0.02
CA GLU A 205 9.16 -0.18 -1.09
C GLU A 205 8.56 -1.58 -0.88
N LYS A 206 8.55 -2.09 0.35
CA LYS A 206 7.87 -3.35 0.70
C LYS A 206 6.38 -3.29 0.40
N ALA A 207 5.72 -2.18 0.75
CA ALA A 207 4.30 -1.96 0.42
C ALA A 207 4.06 -2.00 -1.09
N ARG A 208 4.94 -1.35 -1.89
CA ARG A 208 4.89 -1.37 -3.36
C ARG A 208 5.07 -2.78 -3.93
N GLN A 209 6.04 -3.54 -3.44
CA GLN A 209 6.28 -4.92 -3.86
C GLN A 209 5.10 -5.83 -3.52
N THR A 210 4.56 -5.69 -2.32
CA THR A 210 3.36 -6.43 -1.89
C THR A 210 2.16 -6.08 -2.76
N PHE A 211 1.96 -4.79 -3.05
CA PHE A 211 0.91 -4.34 -3.97
C PHE A 211 1.03 -5.00 -5.34
N ASN A 212 2.22 -4.97 -5.95
CA ASN A 212 2.45 -5.59 -7.25
C ASN A 212 2.17 -7.10 -7.23
N THR A 213 2.59 -7.80 -6.19
CA THR A 213 2.35 -9.24 -6.02
C THR A 213 0.86 -9.55 -5.91
N VAL A 214 0.14 -8.82 -5.07
CA VAL A 214 -1.31 -8.99 -4.89
C VAL A 214 -2.06 -8.68 -6.17
N MET A 215 -1.72 -7.60 -6.87
CA MET A 215 -2.37 -7.22 -8.12
C MET A 215 -2.10 -8.25 -9.24
N THR A 216 -0.88 -8.75 -9.34
CA THR A 216 -0.56 -9.81 -10.32
C THR A 216 -1.35 -11.08 -10.06
N ALA A 217 -1.45 -11.51 -8.80
CA ALA A 217 -2.25 -12.68 -8.41
C ALA A 217 -3.75 -12.45 -8.68
N LEU A 218 -4.28 -11.27 -8.37
CA LEU A 218 -5.67 -10.91 -8.61
C LEU A 218 -6.01 -10.92 -10.10
N ILE A 219 -5.18 -10.28 -10.93
CA ILE A 219 -5.37 -10.25 -12.39
C ILE A 219 -5.28 -11.68 -12.96
N GLY A 220 -4.29 -12.47 -12.53
CA GLY A 220 -4.16 -13.86 -12.96
C GLY A 220 -5.38 -14.71 -12.61
N SER A 221 -5.91 -14.56 -11.40
CA SER A 221 -7.14 -15.23 -10.95
C SER A 221 -8.36 -14.82 -11.78
N PHE A 222 -8.49 -13.56 -12.13
CA PHE A 222 -9.60 -13.07 -12.95
C PHE A 222 -9.50 -13.52 -14.41
N VAL A 223 -8.29 -13.57 -14.97
CA VAL A 223 -8.07 -14.16 -16.30
C VAL A 223 -8.47 -15.63 -16.31
N LEU A 224 -8.04 -16.41 -15.30
CA LEU A 224 -8.43 -17.82 -15.16
C LEU A 224 -9.95 -17.95 -15.05
N LEU A 225 -10.58 -17.16 -14.18
CA LEU A 225 -12.03 -17.16 -14.00
C LEU A 225 -12.76 -16.83 -15.33
N PHE A 226 -12.29 -15.82 -16.04
CA PHE A 226 -12.85 -15.45 -17.36
C PHE A 226 -12.77 -16.60 -18.35
N VAL A 227 -11.64 -17.30 -18.43
CA VAL A 227 -11.46 -18.46 -19.31
C VAL A 227 -12.40 -19.59 -18.92
N VAL A 228 -12.46 -19.95 -17.64
CA VAL A 228 -13.33 -21.03 -17.14
C VAL A 228 -14.80 -20.73 -17.42
N LEU A 229 -15.25 -19.52 -17.14
CA LEU A 229 -16.63 -19.11 -17.40
C LEU A 229 -16.98 -19.14 -18.91
N ASN A 230 -16.06 -18.72 -19.79
CA ASN A 230 -16.26 -18.81 -21.22
C ASN A 230 -16.32 -20.24 -21.75
N LEU A 231 -15.44 -21.13 -21.25
CA LEU A 231 -15.49 -22.56 -21.59
C LEU A 231 -16.80 -23.19 -21.12
N SER A 232 -17.21 -22.90 -19.88
CA SER A 232 -18.47 -23.37 -19.31
C SER A 232 -19.68 -22.87 -20.08
N LEU A 233 -19.72 -21.60 -20.44
CA LEU A 233 -20.78 -21.01 -21.24
C LEU A 233 -20.88 -21.70 -22.61
N SER A 234 -19.74 -21.95 -23.27
CA SER A 234 -19.70 -22.64 -24.56
C SER A 234 -20.26 -24.07 -24.48
N SER A 235 -19.73 -24.85 -23.51
CA SER A 235 -20.04 -26.29 -23.40
C SER A 235 -21.43 -26.58 -22.82
N LEU A 236 -21.85 -25.78 -21.81
CA LEU A 236 -23.10 -26.06 -21.08
C LEU A 236 -24.33 -25.33 -21.65
N VAL A 237 -24.12 -24.25 -22.36
CA VAL A 237 -25.25 -23.41 -22.85
C VAL A 237 -25.28 -23.30 -24.37
N ILE A 238 -24.22 -22.81 -24.98
CA ILE A 238 -24.24 -22.45 -26.41
C ILE A 238 -24.37 -23.68 -27.30
N GLU A 239 -23.52 -24.70 -27.07
CA GLU A 239 -23.54 -25.92 -27.89
C GLU A 239 -24.83 -26.73 -27.73
N PRO A 240 -25.35 -27.00 -26.49
CA PRO A 240 -26.63 -27.69 -26.34
C PRO A 240 -27.81 -26.93 -26.95
N MET A 241 -27.85 -25.58 -26.78
CA MET A 241 -28.87 -24.76 -27.40
C MET A 241 -28.82 -24.82 -28.96
N ALA A 242 -27.62 -24.76 -29.53
CA ALA A 242 -27.46 -24.87 -30.98
C ALA A 242 -27.90 -26.24 -31.49
N ARG A 243 -27.62 -27.35 -30.75
CA ARG A 243 -28.08 -28.67 -31.07
C ARG A 243 -29.61 -28.77 -30.98
N LEU A 244 -30.21 -28.22 -29.93
CA LEU A 244 -31.67 -28.21 -29.75
C LEU A 244 -32.35 -27.40 -30.86
N ASN A 245 -31.84 -26.22 -31.18
CA ASN A 245 -32.40 -25.40 -32.27
C ASN A 245 -32.36 -26.13 -33.63
N ARG A 246 -31.24 -26.84 -33.94
CA ARG A 246 -31.17 -27.65 -35.16
C ARG A 246 -32.21 -28.72 -35.19
N LYS A 247 -32.39 -29.47 -34.08
CA LYS A 247 -33.42 -30.52 -33.96
C LYS A 247 -34.82 -29.92 -34.12
N LEU A 248 -35.12 -28.77 -33.54
CA LEU A 248 -36.39 -28.12 -33.68
C LEU A 248 -36.62 -27.64 -35.15
N GLU A 249 -35.57 -27.16 -35.79
CA GLU A 249 -35.63 -26.76 -37.21
C GLU A 249 -35.87 -28.00 -38.13
N ASP A 250 -35.17 -29.09 -37.88
CA ASP A 250 -35.39 -30.35 -38.61
C ASP A 250 -36.83 -30.84 -38.43
N LEU A 251 -37.34 -30.89 -37.19
CA LEU A 251 -38.74 -31.28 -36.93
C LEU A 251 -39.77 -30.32 -37.55
N ALA A 252 -39.46 -29.05 -37.63
CA ALA A 252 -40.37 -28.04 -38.25
C ALA A 252 -40.34 -28.04 -39.76
N THR A 253 -39.25 -28.54 -40.41
CA THR A 253 -39.01 -28.40 -41.83
C THR A 253 -38.97 -29.72 -42.61
N LYS A 254 -38.80 -30.86 -41.91
CA LYS A 254 -38.71 -32.16 -42.53
C LYS A 254 -39.92 -33.03 -42.20
N ASP A 255 -40.24 -33.98 -43.08
CA ASP A 255 -41.16 -35.06 -42.84
C ASP A 255 -40.47 -36.18 -42.09
N PHE A 256 -41.07 -36.68 -40.99
CA PHE A 256 -40.47 -37.65 -40.06
C PHE A 256 -40.23 -39.03 -40.69
N LEU A 257 -40.98 -39.39 -41.75
CA LEU A 257 -40.88 -40.72 -42.37
C LEU A 257 -39.84 -40.76 -43.49
N THR A 258 -39.78 -39.69 -44.30
CA THR A 258 -39.00 -39.67 -45.55
C THR A 258 -37.71 -38.81 -45.42
N ASP A 259 -37.52 -38.04 -44.33
CA ASP A 259 -36.46 -37.05 -44.13
C ASP A 259 -36.41 -35.95 -45.21
N LEU A 260 -37.39 -35.92 -46.09
CA LEU A 260 -37.55 -34.87 -47.10
C LEU A 260 -38.15 -33.59 -46.47
N VAL A 261 -38.04 -32.45 -47.17
CA VAL A 261 -38.72 -31.22 -46.72
C VAL A 261 -40.22 -31.48 -46.60
N ASN A 262 -40.86 -31.12 -45.50
CA ASN A 262 -42.28 -31.28 -45.29
C ASN A 262 -43.08 -30.34 -46.24
N ARG A 263 -44.39 -30.58 -46.34
CA ARG A 263 -45.28 -29.82 -47.21
C ARG A 263 -45.21 -28.30 -46.99
N ARG A 264 -45.14 -27.88 -45.72
CA ARG A 264 -45.06 -26.44 -45.36
C ARG A 264 -43.78 -25.81 -45.90
N ARG A 265 -42.65 -26.40 -45.64
CA ARG A 265 -41.35 -25.91 -46.09
C ARG A 265 -41.16 -25.95 -47.59
N PHE A 266 -41.76 -26.94 -48.26
CA PHE A 266 -41.79 -27.00 -49.72
C PHE A 266 -42.50 -25.79 -50.31
N PHE A 267 -43.73 -25.44 -49.84
CA PHE A 267 -44.46 -24.27 -50.35
C PHE A 267 -43.75 -22.94 -50.04
N GLU A 268 -43.21 -22.76 -48.83
CA GLU A 268 -42.40 -21.57 -48.47
C GLU A 268 -41.23 -21.38 -49.47
N ARG A 269 -40.52 -22.47 -49.79
CA ARG A 269 -39.41 -22.45 -50.75
C ARG A 269 -39.88 -22.20 -52.16
N LEU A 270 -40.96 -22.80 -52.59
CA LEU A 270 -41.54 -22.61 -53.89
C LEU A 270 -41.94 -21.15 -54.12
N GLU A 271 -42.58 -20.51 -53.15
CA GLU A 271 -42.93 -19.07 -53.22
C GLU A 271 -41.66 -18.21 -53.36
N ALA A 272 -40.62 -18.47 -52.61
CA ALA A 272 -39.35 -17.77 -52.71
C ALA A 272 -38.68 -17.96 -54.07
N ASP A 273 -38.63 -19.21 -54.58
CA ASP A 273 -38.04 -19.55 -55.88
C ASP A 273 -38.87 -18.93 -57.02
N MET A 274 -40.19 -18.86 -56.89
CA MET A 274 -41.10 -18.16 -57.85
C MET A 274 -40.85 -16.63 -57.87
N ALA A 275 -40.59 -16.04 -56.67
CA ALA A 275 -40.28 -14.62 -56.61
C ALA A 275 -38.91 -14.30 -57.26
N GLU A 276 -37.92 -15.14 -56.98
CA GLU A 276 -36.59 -15.03 -57.57
C GLU A 276 -36.58 -15.19 -59.11
N THR A 277 -37.33 -16.20 -59.64
CA THR A 277 -37.45 -16.44 -61.10
C THR A 277 -38.10 -15.31 -61.80
N ARG A 278 -39.12 -14.64 -61.21
CA ARG A 278 -39.74 -13.45 -61.77
C ARG A 278 -38.70 -12.32 -61.92
N VAL A 279 -37.89 -12.11 -60.97
CA VAL A 279 -36.82 -11.06 -61.00
C VAL A 279 -35.79 -11.40 -62.09
N LYS A 280 -35.31 -12.67 -62.08
CA LYS A 280 -34.25 -13.14 -62.97
C LYS A 280 -34.76 -13.49 -64.41
N LYS A 281 -36.08 -13.41 -64.67
CA LYS A 281 -36.68 -13.85 -65.88
C LYS A 281 -36.29 -15.28 -66.32
N SER A 282 -36.13 -16.17 -65.36
CA SER A 282 -35.82 -17.57 -65.58
C SER A 282 -37.09 -18.45 -65.52
N GLN A 283 -36.96 -19.74 -65.81
CA GLN A 283 -38.07 -20.68 -65.73
C GLN A 283 -37.95 -21.54 -64.49
N LEU A 284 -39.08 -21.84 -63.86
CA LEU A 284 -39.23 -22.78 -62.76
C LEU A 284 -40.22 -23.87 -63.19
N SER A 285 -39.89 -25.14 -63.00
CA SER A 285 -40.75 -26.27 -63.22
C SER A 285 -41.01 -27.02 -61.92
N VAL A 286 -42.26 -27.40 -61.69
CA VAL A 286 -42.65 -28.21 -60.53
C VAL A 286 -43.17 -29.55 -61.06
N VAL A 287 -42.69 -30.68 -60.55
CA VAL A 287 -43.12 -32.01 -60.90
C VAL A 287 -43.82 -32.66 -59.73
N MET A 288 -44.94 -33.20 -59.86
CA MET A 288 -45.72 -33.94 -58.87
C MET A 288 -45.76 -35.42 -59.24
N PHE A 289 -45.47 -36.26 -58.28
CA PHE A 289 -45.57 -37.69 -58.42
C PHE A 289 -46.57 -38.22 -57.39
N ASP A 290 -47.33 -39.28 -57.84
CA ASP A 290 -48.19 -40.07 -56.96
C ASP A 290 -47.94 -41.56 -57.23
N ILE A 291 -48.09 -42.38 -56.17
CA ILE A 291 -47.90 -43.82 -56.26
C ILE A 291 -49.25 -44.49 -56.45
N ASP A 292 -49.46 -45.09 -57.61
CA ASP A 292 -50.67 -45.82 -57.88
C ASP A 292 -50.88 -46.98 -56.94
N PHE A 293 -52.08 -47.09 -56.38
CA PHE A 293 -52.47 -48.13 -55.43
C PHE A 293 -51.65 -48.19 -54.16
N PHE A 294 -51.00 -47.08 -53.70
CA PHE A 294 -50.15 -47.01 -52.50
C PHE A 294 -50.86 -47.60 -51.27
N LYS A 295 -52.12 -47.32 -51.05
CA LYS A 295 -52.90 -47.85 -49.94
C LYS A 295 -52.91 -49.40 -49.94
N ARG A 296 -53.08 -50.01 -51.09
CA ARG A 296 -53.10 -51.49 -51.22
C ARG A 296 -51.74 -52.10 -50.92
N ILE A 297 -50.66 -51.43 -51.31
CA ILE A 297 -49.29 -51.86 -51.00
C ILE A 297 -49.07 -51.78 -49.48
N ASN A 298 -49.44 -50.66 -48.86
CA ASN A 298 -49.24 -50.41 -47.44
C ASN A 298 -50.12 -51.29 -46.52
N ASP A 299 -51.31 -51.75 -46.99
CA ASP A 299 -52.18 -52.64 -46.26
C ASP A 299 -51.74 -54.14 -46.43
N THR A 300 -50.83 -54.47 -47.34
CA THR A 300 -50.38 -55.82 -47.64
C THR A 300 -48.99 -56.13 -47.04
N PHE A 301 -48.16 -55.18 -46.83
CA PHE A 301 -46.81 -55.22 -46.27
C PHE A 301 -46.67 -54.34 -45.01
#